data_a21059326924ac11ece62e2ab5aec281
#
_entry.id   a21059326924ac11ece62e2ab5aec281
#
_cell.length_a   1.000
_cell.length_b   1.000
_cell.length_c   1.000
_cell.angle_alpha   90.00
_cell.angle_beta   90.00
_cell.angle_gamma   90.00
#
_symmetry.space_group_name_H-M   'P 1'
#
loop_
_entity.id
_entity.type
_entity.pdbx_description
1 polymer ?
#
loop_
_entity_poly.entity_id
_entity_poly.type
_entity_poly.pdbx_seq_one_letter_code
_entity_poly.pdbx_strand_id
1 'polypeptide(L)'
;VGLSVGANVVIGNYIGQGKKEKVKEAVHTVMAMAVICGVFLLIIGTVLARPILMAINTPDEVLPLAMLYLRIYFVGMPFVMVYNFGAAVLRSIGDTKRPLYALIVSGIINICLNLVLVIVFKLDVAGVAIATVIADCVSASLVTYFLMTGDEMVRFNPKKMSLKKEQVIKIIKIGAPAGLQGVVFSVSN
;
A
#
# COMPACT_ATOMS: atom_id res chain seq x y z
N VAL A 1 4.46 5.33 1.42
CA VAL A 1 4.50 6.25 0.26
C VAL A 1 5.93 6.49 -0.22
N GLY A 2 6.89 6.89 0.65
CA GLY A 2 8.26 7.22 0.21
C GLY A 2 8.97 6.11 -0.57
N LEU A 3 8.91 4.85 -0.09
CA LEU A 3 9.53 3.72 -0.79
C LEU A 3 8.89 3.46 -2.16
N SER A 4 7.59 3.70 -2.31
CA SER A 4 6.91 3.57 -3.61
C SER A 4 7.34 4.65 -4.61
N VAL A 5 7.70 5.84 -4.12
CA VAL A 5 8.33 6.88 -4.96
C VAL A 5 9.70 6.40 -5.45
N GLY A 6 10.51 5.80 -4.56
CA GLY A 6 11.78 5.18 -4.95
C GLY A 6 11.61 4.11 -6.03
N ALA A 7 10.62 3.26 -5.90
CA ALA A 7 10.28 2.25 -6.90
C ALA A 7 9.93 2.87 -8.26
N ASN A 8 9.09 3.91 -8.27
CA ASN A 8 8.73 4.63 -9.49
C ASN A 8 9.96 5.20 -10.21
N VAL A 9 10.84 5.87 -9.47
CA VAL A 9 12.07 6.47 -10.03
C VAL A 9 13.02 5.41 -10.59
N VAL A 10 13.27 4.32 -9.85
CA VAL A 10 14.16 3.24 -10.31
C VAL A 10 13.64 2.59 -11.59
N ILE A 11 12.36 2.24 -11.64
CA ILE A 11 11.75 1.62 -12.82
C ILE A 11 11.73 2.62 -13.98
N GLY A 12 11.34 3.87 -13.76
CA GLY A 12 11.35 4.92 -14.77
C GLY A 12 12.73 5.14 -15.38
N ASN A 13 13.79 5.13 -14.57
CA ASN A 13 15.16 5.22 -15.05
C ASN A 13 15.57 4.04 -15.94
N TYR A 14 15.18 2.80 -15.58
CA TYR A 14 15.46 1.64 -16.42
C TYR A 14 14.69 1.65 -17.75
N ILE A 15 13.45 2.15 -17.72
CA ILE A 15 12.65 2.36 -18.94
C ILE A 15 13.33 3.37 -19.84
N GLY A 16 13.77 4.52 -19.32
CA GLY A 16 14.49 5.55 -20.06
C GLY A 16 15.82 5.06 -20.65
N GLN A 17 16.48 4.09 -20.00
CA GLN A 17 17.70 3.44 -20.50
C GLN A 17 17.45 2.28 -21.45
N GLY A 18 16.20 1.91 -21.75
CA GLY A 18 15.85 0.79 -22.59
C GLY A 18 16.20 -0.60 -22.03
N LYS A 19 16.46 -0.72 -20.72
CA LYS A 19 16.90 -1.97 -20.07
C LYS A 19 15.71 -2.84 -19.65
N LYS A 20 15.03 -3.47 -20.61
CA LYS A 20 13.80 -4.26 -20.38
C LYS A 20 13.93 -5.34 -19.33
N GLU A 21 15.06 -6.07 -19.29
CA GLU A 21 15.28 -7.13 -18.28
C GLU A 21 15.37 -6.56 -16.85
N LYS A 22 16.04 -5.41 -16.68
CA LYS A 22 16.12 -4.74 -15.38
C LYS A 22 14.77 -4.16 -14.93
N VAL A 23 13.94 -3.73 -15.87
CA VAL A 23 12.55 -3.31 -15.58
C VAL A 23 11.76 -4.48 -15.01
N LYS A 24 11.79 -5.64 -15.66
CA LYS A 24 11.10 -6.85 -15.19
C LYS A 24 11.59 -7.29 -13.80
N GLU A 25 12.89 -7.32 -13.60
CA GLU A 25 13.47 -7.64 -12.28
C GLU A 25 13.03 -6.65 -11.20
N ALA A 26 13.05 -5.35 -11.51
CA ALA A 26 12.64 -4.31 -10.59
C ALA A 26 11.14 -4.41 -10.23
N VAL A 27 10.27 -4.66 -11.20
CA VAL A 27 8.82 -4.85 -10.97
C VAL A 27 8.56 -6.01 -10.02
N HIS A 28 9.18 -7.17 -10.25
CA HIS A 28 9.01 -8.33 -9.38
C HIS A 28 9.56 -8.09 -7.96
N THR A 29 10.72 -7.40 -7.86
CA THR A 29 11.30 -7.02 -6.58
C THR A 29 10.41 -6.03 -5.83
N VAL A 30 9.86 -5.03 -6.51
CA VAL A 30 8.96 -4.02 -5.95
C VAL A 30 7.71 -4.67 -5.38
N MET A 31 7.09 -5.60 -6.10
CA MET A 31 5.90 -6.30 -5.62
C MET A 31 6.20 -7.22 -4.44
N ALA A 32 7.37 -7.88 -4.44
CA ALA A 32 7.83 -8.67 -3.29
C ALA A 32 8.06 -7.78 -2.05
N MET A 33 8.71 -6.62 -2.23
CA MET A 33 8.88 -5.63 -1.16
C MET A 33 7.54 -5.14 -0.62
N ALA A 34 6.54 -4.92 -1.47
CA ALA A 34 5.20 -4.51 -1.05
C ALA A 34 4.58 -5.49 -0.07
N VAL A 35 4.63 -6.78 -0.38
CA VAL A 35 4.10 -7.84 0.49
C VAL A 35 4.88 -7.92 1.79
N ILE A 36 6.21 -7.93 1.72
CA ILE A 36 7.08 -8.04 2.92
C ILE A 36 6.87 -6.82 3.84
N CYS A 37 6.92 -5.60 3.30
CA CYS A 37 6.69 -4.39 4.08
C CYS A 37 5.26 -4.35 4.66
N GLY A 38 4.27 -4.80 3.90
CA GLY A 38 2.89 -4.87 4.36
C GLY A 38 2.71 -5.84 5.52
N VAL A 39 3.27 -7.05 5.43
CA VAL A 39 3.24 -8.05 6.51
C VAL A 39 4.03 -7.56 7.73
N PHE A 40 5.18 -6.94 7.52
CA PHE A 40 5.97 -6.34 8.60
C PHE A 40 5.18 -5.26 9.36
N LEU A 41 4.51 -4.35 8.64
CA LEU A 41 3.67 -3.32 9.24
C LEU A 41 2.44 -3.92 9.94
N LEU A 42 1.85 -4.98 9.40
CA LEU A 42 0.75 -5.70 10.05
C LEU A 42 1.18 -6.24 11.40
N ILE A 43 2.32 -6.93 11.48
CA ILE A 43 2.83 -7.52 12.71
C ILE A 43 3.18 -6.44 13.72
N ILE A 44 4.00 -5.47 13.33
CA ILE A 44 4.44 -4.39 14.22
C ILE A 44 3.24 -3.54 14.66
N GLY A 45 2.37 -3.16 13.74
CA GLY A 45 1.20 -2.34 14.05
C GLY A 45 0.24 -3.02 15.02
N THR A 46 0.00 -4.32 14.85
CA THR A 46 -0.87 -5.09 15.74
C THR A 46 -0.26 -5.21 17.14
N VAL A 47 1.05 -5.42 17.25
CA VAL A 47 1.76 -5.52 18.53
C VAL A 47 1.84 -4.15 19.22
N LEU A 48 2.16 -3.10 18.48
CA LEU A 48 2.36 -1.75 19.00
C LEU A 48 1.06 -0.93 19.14
N ALA A 49 -0.08 -1.44 18.69
CA ALA A 49 -1.36 -0.72 18.75
C ALA A 49 -1.67 -0.19 20.17
N ARG A 50 -1.53 -1.04 21.18
CA ARG A 50 -1.77 -0.67 22.58
C ARG A 50 -0.78 0.38 23.12
N PRO A 51 0.55 0.16 23.05
CA PRO A 51 1.51 1.15 23.53
C PRO A 51 1.42 2.49 22.80
N ILE A 52 1.10 2.50 21.50
CA ILE A 52 0.90 3.75 20.75
C ILE A 52 -0.29 4.52 21.28
N LEU A 53 -1.45 3.87 21.46
CA LEU A 53 -2.66 4.53 21.97
C LEU A 53 -2.47 5.04 23.40
N MET A 54 -1.74 4.33 24.23
CA MET A 54 -1.40 4.79 25.59
C MET A 54 -0.44 5.99 25.55
N ALA A 55 0.53 6.00 24.64
CA ALA A 55 1.48 7.11 24.49
C ALA A 55 0.84 8.43 24.06
N ILE A 56 -0.27 8.37 23.30
CA ILE A 56 -1.05 9.55 22.91
C ILE A 56 -2.17 9.91 23.90
N ASN A 57 -2.14 9.34 25.12
CA ASN A 57 -3.11 9.57 26.19
C ASN A 57 -4.57 9.34 25.77
N THR A 58 -4.84 8.25 25.04
CA THR A 58 -6.21 7.87 24.67
C THR A 58 -7.03 7.56 25.95
N PRO A 59 -8.21 8.17 26.16
CA PRO A 59 -9.06 7.90 27.31
C PRO A 59 -9.41 6.41 27.43
N ASP A 60 -9.43 5.89 28.67
CA ASP A 60 -9.69 4.47 28.95
C ASP A 60 -11.05 3.99 28.41
N GLU A 61 -12.04 4.86 28.35
CA GLU A 61 -13.38 4.57 27.82
C GLU A 61 -13.36 4.25 26.31
N VAL A 62 -12.47 4.91 25.57
CA VAL A 62 -12.36 4.77 24.08
C VAL A 62 -11.29 3.77 23.66
N LEU A 63 -10.36 3.46 24.59
CA LEU A 63 -9.19 2.63 24.32
C LEU A 63 -9.54 1.27 23.69
N PRO A 64 -10.56 0.50 24.14
CA PRO A 64 -10.91 -0.78 23.55
C PRO A 64 -11.37 -0.66 22.09
N LEU A 65 -12.19 0.36 21.78
CA LEU A 65 -12.70 0.63 20.43
C LEU A 65 -11.58 1.10 19.49
N ALA A 66 -10.72 1.99 19.99
CA ALA A 66 -9.55 2.46 19.24
C ALA A 66 -8.56 1.33 18.95
N MET A 67 -8.33 0.43 19.90
CA MET A 67 -7.50 -0.77 19.69
C MET A 67 -8.10 -1.70 18.63
N LEU A 68 -9.41 -1.95 18.68
CA LEU A 68 -10.11 -2.78 17.72
C LEU A 68 -9.98 -2.19 16.32
N TYR A 69 -10.28 -0.89 16.17
CA TYR A 69 -10.11 -0.17 14.92
C TYR A 69 -8.69 -0.28 14.35
N LEU A 70 -7.69 0.01 15.19
CA LEU A 70 -6.30 0.05 14.78
C LEU A 70 -5.80 -1.35 14.37
N ARG A 71 -6.19 -2.40 15.08
CA ARG A 71 -5.84 -3.78 14.72
C ARG A 71 -6.46 -4.19 13.38
N ILE A 72 -7.73 -3.91 13.17
CA ILE A 72 -8.39 -4.18 11.88
C ILE A 72 -7.71 -3.38 10.76
N TYR A 73 -7.42 -2.11 11.01
CA TYR A 73 -6.74 -1.26 10.03
C TYR A 73 -5.36 -1.81 9.63
N PHE A 74 -4.57 -2.31 10.59
CA PHE A 74 -3.28 -2.92 10.28
C PHE A 74 -3.39 -4.22 9.48
N VAL A 75 -4.50 -4.95 9.57
CA VAL A 75 -4.79 -6.10 8.68
C VAL A 75 -4.87 -5.65 7.22
N GLY A 76 -5.31 -4.43 6.95
CA GLY A 76 -5.33 -3.83 5.62
C GLY A 76 -3.97 -3.39 5.08
N MET A 77 -2.94 -3.26 5.92
CA MET A 77 -1.63 -2.73 5.51
C MET A 77 -0.96 -3.47 4.35
N PRO A 78 -0.97 -4.81 4.26
CA PRO A 78 -0.44 -5.51 3.10
C PRO A 78 -1.10 -5.06 1.79
N PHE A 79 -2.42 -4.86 1.79
CA PHE A 79 -3.15 -4.41 0.61
C PHE A 79 -2.81 -2.97 0.25
N VAL A 80 -2.72 -2.09 1.24
CA VAL A 80 -2.28 -0.70 1.04
C VAL A 80 -0.89 -0.65 0.42
N MET A 81 0.04 -1.48 0.90
CA MET A 81 1.39 -1.56 0.35
C MET A 81 1.39 -2.07 -1.09
N VAL A 82 0.67 -3.15 -1.37
CA VAL A 82 0.53 -3.70 -2.73
C VAL A 82 -0.06 -2.64 -3.69
N TYR A 83 -1.10 -1.92 -3.26
CA TYR A 83 -1.65 -0.82 -4.05
C TYR A 83 -0.61 0.27 -4.31
N ASN A 84 0.07 0.78 -3.28
CA ASN A 84 1.03 1.88 -3.42
C ASN A 84 2.20 1.53 -4.34
N PHE A 85 2.79 0.35 -4.17
CA PHE A 85 3.90 -0.09 -5.00
C PHE A 85 3.44 -0.46 -6.42
N GLY A 86 2.31 -1.13 -6.57
CA GLY A 86 1.74 -1.45 -7.88
C GLY A 86 1.34 -0.19 -8.66
N ALA A 87 0.75 0.79 -8.01
CA ALA A 87 0.47 2.09 -8.61
C ALA A 87 1.74 2.85 -9.01
N ALA A 88 2.82 2.72 -8.22
CA ALA A 88 4.11 3.31 -8.57
C ALA A 88 4.71 2.68 -9.85
N VAL A 89 4.57 1.37 -10.01
CA VAL A 89 4.96 0.67 -11.25
C VAL A 89 4.17 1.19 -12.45
N LEU A 90 2.85 1.32 -12.34
CA LEU A 90 2.01 1.85 -13.43
C LEU A 90 2.36 3.30 -13.76
N ARG A 91 2.60 4.13 -12.75
CA ARG A 91 3.02 5.53 -12.97
C ARG A 91 4.39 5.64 -13.64
N SER A 92 5.29 4.68 -13.44
CA SER A 92 6.62 4.70 -14.06
C SER A 92 6.57 4.57 -15.60
N ILE A 93 5.50 4.00 -16.15
CA ILE A 93 5.22 3.95 -17.59
C ILE A 93 4.28 5.08 -18.06
N GLY A 94 4.01 6.05 -17.19
CA GLY A 94 3.09 7.17 -17.50
C GLY A 94 1.61 6.85 -17.35
N ASP A 95 1.25 5.64 -16.90
CA ASP A 95 -0.15 5.26 -16.69
C ASP A 95 -0.63 5.70 -15.29
N THR A 96 -1.28 6.84 -15.25
CA THR A 96 -1.91 7.37 -14.03
C THR A 96 -3.41 7.05 -13.96
N LYS A 97 -4.02 6.63 -15.07
CA LYS A 97 -5.46 6.39 -15.17
C LYS A 97 -5.88 5.11 -14.45
N ARG A 98 -5.16 4.02 -14.68
CA ARG A 98 -5.49 2.72 -14.05
C ARG A 98 -5.41 2.76 -12.52
N PRO A 99 -4.38 3.31 -11.86
CA PRO A 99 -4.38 3.51 -10.43
C PRO A 99 -5.54 4.38 -9.93
N LEU A 100 -5.91 5.42 -10.68
CA LEU A 100 -7.04 6.29 -10.35
C LEU A 100 -8.37 5.54 -10.43
N TYR A 101 -8.59 4.72 -11.46
CA TYR A 101 -9.79 3.88 -11.54
C TYR A 101 -9.89 2.90 -10.37
N ALA A 102 -8.77 2.29 -9.97
CA ALA A 102 -8.74 1.41 -8.80
C ALA A 102 -9.16 2.16 -7.53
N LEU A 103 -8.70 3.41 -7.34
CA LEU A 103 -9.12 4.24 -6.20
C LEU A 103 -10.59 4.64 -6.26
N ILE A 104 -11.11 5.02 -7.41
CA ILE A 104 -12.52 5.40 -7.56
C ILE A 104 -13.41 4.21 -7.22
N VAL A 105 -13.15 3.04 -7.79
CA VAL A 105 -13.93 1.82 -7.55
C VAL A 105 -13.86 1.43 -6.07
N SER A 106 -12.68 1.41 -5.49
CA SER A 106 -12.51 1.07 -4.06
C SER A 106 -13.16 2.11 -3.15
N GLY A 107 -13.12 3.39 -3.50
CA GLY A 107 -13.78 4.46 -2.77
C GLY A 107 -15.30 4.33 -2.77
N ILE A 108 -15.91 4.02 -3.91
CA ILE A 108 -17.36 3.75 -4.00
C ILE A 108 -17.73 2.53 -3.14
N ILE A 109 -16.96 1.45 -3.23
CA ILE A 109 -17.19 0.24 -2.41
C ILE A 109 -17.03 0.58 -0.93
N ASN A 110 -16.03 1.37 -0.54
CA ASN A 110 -15.84 1.82 0.83
C ASN A 110 -17.06 2.57 1.36
N ILE A 111 -17.60 3.53 0.60
CA ILE A 111 -18.79 4.28 1.00
C ILE A 111 -19.99 3.36 1.15
N CYS A 112 -20.26 2.48 0.17
CA CYS A 112 -21.38 1.54 0.23
C CYS A 112 -21.26 0.58 1.43
N LEU A 113 -20.07 0.04 1.66
CA LEU A 113 -19.82 -0.86 2.80
C LEU A 113 -19.94 -0.13 4.14
N ASN A 114 -19.47 1.11 4.25
CA ASN A 114 -19.66 1.90 5.46
C ASN A 114 -21.13 2.07 5.79
N LEU A 115 -21.96 2.43 4.81
CA LEU A 115 -23.38 2.57 5.00
C LEU A 115 -24.04 1.25 5.47
N VAL A 116 -23.70 0.15 4.83
CA VAL A 116 -24.26 -1.16 5.17
C VAL A 116 -23.76 -1.64 6.54
N LEU A 117 -22.45 -1.61 6.79
CA LEU A 117 -21.87 -2.17 8.02
C LEU A 117 -22.18 -1.32 9.26
N VAL A 118 -22.26 0.00 9.10
CA VAL A 118 -22.53 0.90 10.23
C VAL A 118 -24.03 1.04 10.48
N ILE A 119 -24.83 1.24 9.42
CA ILE A 119 -26.28 1.50 9.59
C ILE A 119 -27.09 0.21 9.74
N VAL A 120 -26.86 -0.80 8.87
CA VAL A 120 -27.65 -2.03 8.87
C VAL A 120 -27.15 -3.00 9.93
N PHE A 121 -25.83 -3.26 9.96
CA PHE A 121 -25.23 -4.20 10.90
C PHE A 121 -24.86 -3.59 12.25
N LYS A 122 -24.91 -2.26 12.38
CA LYS A 122 -24.60 -1.53 13.63
C LYS A 122 -23.25 -1.90 14.22
N LEU A 123 -22.26 -2.10 13.37
CA LEU A 123 -20.90 -2.48 13.78
C LEU A 123 -20.05 -1.28 14.23
N ASP A 124 -20.62 -0.08 14.24
CA ASP A 124 -19.96 1.16 14.65
C ASP A 124 -18.53 1.31 14.10
N VAL A 125 -17.56 1.49 14.97
CA VAL A 125 -16.14 1.69 14.62
C VAL A 125 -15.54 0.48 13.88
N ALA A 126 -15.92 -0.74 14.26
CA ALA A 126 -15.44 -1.95 13.60
C ALA A 126 -15.95 -2.03 12.15
N GLY A 127 -17.17 -1.58 11.88
CA GLY A 127 -17.75 -1.52 10.55
C GLY A 127 -16.96 -0.62 9.61
N VAL A 128 -16.55 0.57 10.08
CA VAL A 128 -15.71 1.50 9.32
C VAL A 128 -14.35 0.88 8.99
N ALA A 129 -13.70 0.25 9.96
CA ALA A 129 -12.41 -0.38 9.76
C ALA A 129 -12.48 -1.53 8.76
N ILE A 130 -13.48 -2.40 8.86
CA ILE A 130 -13.69 -3.52 7.93
C ILE A 130 -13.98 -3.01 6.52
N ALA A 131 -14.83 -1.99 6.37
CA ALA A 131 -15.12 -1.39 5.06
C ALA A 131 -13.84 -0.86 4.41
N THR A 132 -12.96 -0.21 5.16
CA THR A 132 -11.68 0.29 4.68
C THR A 132 -10.76 -0.85 4.22
N VAL A 133 -10.62 -1.91 5.01
CA VAL A 133 -9.79 -3.07 4.65
C VAL A 133 -10.29 -3.76 3.38
N ILE A 134 -11.60 -3.92 3.22
CA ILE A 134 -12.18 -4.50 2.01
C ILE A 134 -11.92 -3.60 0.80
N ALA A 135 -12.09 -2.29 0.94
CA ALA A 135 -11.78 -1.33 -0.11
C ALA A 135 -10.30 -1.38 -0.52
N ASP A 136 -9.39 -1.45 0.44
CA ASP A 136 -7.95 -1.60 0.20
C ASP A 136 -7.64 -2.91 -0.53
N CYS A 137 -8.29 -4.01 -0.14
CA CYS A 137 -8.18 -5.29 -0.83
C CYS A 137 -8.63 -5.20 -2.30
N VAL A 138 -9.73 -4.51 -2.57
CA VAL A 138 -10.24 -4.29 -3.93
C VAL A 138 -9.24 -3.46 -4.75
N SER A 139 -8.74 -2.36 -4.22
CA SER A 139 -7.77 -1.50 -4.92
C SER A 139 -6.47 -2.24 -5.23
N ALA A 140 -5.94 -3.01 -4.27
CA ALA A 140 -4.75 -3.84 -4.45
C ALA A 140 -4.96 -4.93 -5.52
N SER A 141 -6.13 -5.57 -5.50
CA SER A 141 -6.49 -6.61 -6.48
C SER A 141 -6.60 -6.03 -7.89
N LEU A 142 -7.23 -4.88 -8.05
CA LEU A 142 -7.36 -4.19 -9.33
C LEU A 142 -6.00 -3.77 -9.90
N VAL A 143 -5.14 -3.16 -9.08
CA VAL A 143 -3.80 -2.76 -9.52
C VAL A 143 -2.96 -3.97 -9.90
N THR A 144 -3.01 -5.05 -9.11
CA THR A 144 -2.32 -6.30 -9.45
C THR A 144 -2.84 -6.90 -10.75
N TYR A 145 -4.15 -6.90 -10.96
CA TYR A 145 -4.77 -7.34 -12.21
C TYR A 145 -4.27 -6.50 -13.40
N PHE A 146 -4.22 -5.18 -13.27
CA PHE A 146 -3.70 -4.30 -14.31
C PHE A 146 -2.23 -4.55 -14.63
N LEU A 147 -1.41 -4.88 -13.64
CA LEU A 147 -0.01 -5.25 -13.84
C LEU A 147 0.15 -6.62 -14.51
N MET A 148 -0.76 -7.57 -14.25
CA MET A 148 -0.72 -8.90 -14.85
C MET A 148 -1.19 -8.90 -16.32
N THR A 149 -2.15 -8.05 -16.67
CA THR A 149 -2.80 -8.01 -17.99
C THR A 149 -2.36 -6.84 -18.87
N GLY A 150 -1.62 -5.89 -18.29
CA GLY A 150 -1.23 -4.66 -18.96
C GLY A 150 0.04 -4.77 -19.82
N ASP A 151 0.78 -3.67 -19.86
CA ASP A 151 1.98 -3.50 -20.69
C ASP A 151 3.00 -4.62 -20.44
N GLU A 152 3.49 -5.21 -21.50
CA GLU A 152 4.46 -6.33 -21.47
C GLU A 152 5.78 -5.94 -20.77
N MET A 153 6.13 -4.65 -20.80
CA MET A 153 7.36 -4.13 -20.23
C MET A 153 7.34 -4.21 -18.69
N VAL A 154 6.19 -3.98 -18.06
CA VAL A 154 6.01 -4.00 -16.60
C VAL A 154 5.11 -5.15 -16.12
N ARG A 155 4.86 -6.12 -17.00
CA ARG A 155 3.99 -7.26 -16.65
C ARG A 155 4.51 -8.03 -15.45
N PHE A 156 3.67 -8.10 -14.43
CA PHE A 156 3.94 -8.83 -13.21
C PHE A 156 3.47 -10.29 -13.32
N ASN A 157 4.32 -11.21 -12.92
CA ASN A 157 3.96 -12.62 -12.80
C ASN A 157 4.22 -13.09 -11.36
N PRO A 158 3.18 -13.41 -10.58
CA PRO A 158 3.33 -13.83 -9.19
C PRO A 158 4.25 -15.05 -9.00
N LYS A 159 4.30 -15.94 -9.99
CA LYS A 159 5.16 -17.13 -9.95
C LYS A 159 6.66 -16.83 -10.12
N LYS A 160 7.00 -15.65 -10.62
CA LYS A 160 8.39 -15.19 -10.83
C LYS A 160 8.81 -14.13 -9.82
N MET A 161 8.08 -14.03 -8.70
CA MET A 161 8.39 -13.06 -7.65
C MET A 161 9.79 -13.33 -7.11
N SER A 162 10.65 -12.31 -7.08
CA SER A 162 12.04 -12.42 -6.65
C SER A 162 12.49 -11.13 -5.97
N LEU A 163 13.35 -11.27 -4.95
CA LEU A 163 14.01 -10.15 -4.26
C LEU A 163 15.44 -10.04 -4.78
N LYS A 164 15.69 -9.06 -5.64
CA LYS A 164 17.05 -8.73 -6.09
C LYS A 164 17.64 -7.67 -5.18
N LYS A 165 18.64 -8.04 -4.39
CA LYS A 165 19.31 -7.15 -3.41
C LYS A 165 19.74 -5.81 -4.03
N GLU A 166 20.25 -5.82 -5.25
CA GLU A 166 20.65 -4.60 -5.97
C GLU A 166 19.46 -3.63 -6.15
N GLN A 167 18.30 -4.16 -6.55
CA GLN A 167 17.08 -3.37 -6.76
C GLN A 167 16.54 -2.83 -5.44
N VAL A 168 16.51 -3.68 -4.40
CA VAL A 168 16.06 -3.29 -3.05
C VAL A 168 16.88 -2.12 -2.52
N ILE A 169 18.22 -2.19 -2.62
CA ILE A 169 19.11 -1.13 -2.15
C ILE A 169 18.86 0.17 -2.91
N LYS A 170 18.71 0.13 -4.23
CA LYS A 170 18.42 1.31 -5.05
C LYS A 170 17.09 1.95 -4.67
N ILE A 171 16.04 1.14 -4.50
CA ILE A 171 14.71 1.62 -4.11
C ILE A 171 14.75 2.28 -2.73
N ILE A 172 15.41 1.66 -1.76
CA ILE A 172 15.56 2.20 -0.41
C ILE A 172 16.37 3.50 -0.44
N LYS A 173 17.49 3.53 -1.17
CA LYS A 173 18.36 4.71 -1.25
C LYS A 173 17.65 5.95 -1.80
N ILE A 174 16.73 5.77 -2.73
CA ILE A 174 15.94 6.87 -3.31
C ILE A 174 14.67 7.12 -2.48
N GLY A 175 14.01 6.06 -2.05
CA GLY A 175 12.74 6.13 -1.35
C GLY A 175 12.83 6.59 0.10
N ALA A 176 13.92 6.29 0.82
CA ALA A 176 14.07 6.69 2.21
C ALA A 176 14.13 8.22 2.40
N PRO A 177 14.90 9.00 1.62
CA PRO A 177 14.87 10.45 1.70
C PRO A 177 13.48 11.04 1.36
N ALA A 178 12.80 10.48 0.34
CA ALA A 178 11.45 10.88 -0.02
C ALA A 178 10.42 10.58 1.09
N GLY A 179 10.59 9.46 1.77
CA GLY A 179 9.79 9.09 2.94
C GLY A 179 10.00 10.02 4.13
N LEU A 180 11.25 10.34 4.45
CA LEU A 180 11.59 11.30 5.50
C LEU A 180 11.02 12.68 5.23
N GLN A 181 11.09 13.14 3.98
CA GLN A 181 10.48 14.40 3.56
C GLN A 181 8.96 14.41 3.82
N GLY A 182 8.26 13.31 3.49
CA GLY A 182 6.84 13.15 3.78
C GLY A 182 6.52 13.19 5.27
N VAL A 183 7.35 12.57 6.12
CA VAL A 183 7.19 12.60 7.59
C VAL A 183 7.37 14.02 8.13
N VAL A 184 8.40 14.74 7.67
CA VAL A 184 8.63 16.14 8.08
C VAL A 184 7.44 17.02 7.72
N PHE A 185 6.88 16.88 6.52
CA PHE A 185 5.66 17.61 6.13
C PHE A 185 4.45 17.25 7.00
N SER A 186 4.29 15.97 7.37
CA SER A 186 3.16 15.53 8.20
C SER A 186 3.26 16.01 9.65
N VAL A 187 4.47 16.20 10.17
CA VAL A 187 4.70 16.69 11.54
C VAL A 187 4.65 18.24 11.60
N SER A 188 4.93 18.90 10.47
CA SER A 188 4.95 20.37 10.37
C SER A 188 3.56 21.00 10.18
N ASN A 189 2.53 20.21 9.89
CA ASN A 189 1.14 20.65 9.77
C ASN A 189 0.31 20.22 10.99
#